data_89b130b1829f887f18a2a88468be4cfb
#
_entry.id   89b130b1829f887f18a2a88468be4cfb
#
_cell.length_a   1.000
_cell.length_b   1.000
_cell.length_c   1.000
_cell.angle_alpha   90.00
_cell.angle_beta   90.00
_cell.angle_gamma   90.00
#
_symmetry.space_group_name_H-M   'P 1'
#
loop_
_entity.id
_entity.type
_entity.pdbx_description
1 polymer ?
#
loop_
_entity_poly.entity_id
_entity_poly.type
_entity_poly.pdbx_seq_one_letter_code
_entity_poly.pdbx_strand_id
1 'polypeptide(L)'
;HENGALSHISIDCTQHGYARGAHIVGSEGTATWTFPTKITTVMCDGFRSGRDLEAEFSGAYELEMQEFIECLSGSKTPTVSGREALESLKLTLAARESSKTGSEVRL
;
A
#
# COMPACT_ATOMS: atom_id res chain seq x y z
N HIS A 1 -12.25 -4.10 -7.93
CA HIS A 1 -11.98 -5.32 -7.15
C HIS A 1 -13.20 -6.23 -7.18
N GLU A 2 -12.98 -7.54 -7.11
CA GLU A 2 -14.05 -8.56 -7.15
C GLU A 2 -15.10 -8.39 -6.04
N ASN A 3 -14.71 -7.85 -4.90
CA ASN A 3 -15.60 -7.56 -3.77
C ASN A 3 -16.35 -6.23 -3.88
N GLY A 4 -16.28 -5.54 -5.03
CA GLY A 4 -16.92 -4.24 -5.26
C GLY A 4 -16.16 -3.03 -4.69
N ALA A 5 -15.00 -3.22 -4.06
CA ALA A 5 -14.19 -2.10 -3.61
C ALA A 5 -13.59 -1.32 -4.79
N LEU A 6 -13.44 -0.02 -4.62
CA LEU A 6 -12.80 0.87 -5.58
C LEU A 6 -11.49 1.38 -5.01
N SER A 7 -10.47 1.45 -5.85
CA SER A 7 -9.19 2.07 -5.52
C SER A 7 -8.89 3.23 -6.46
N HIS A 8 -8.42 4.32 -5.92
CA HIS A 8 -7.89 5.46 -6.67
C HIS A 8 -6.42 5.64 -6.31
N ILE A 9 -5.55 5.66 -7.32
CA ILE A 9 -4.12 5.88 -7.15
C ILE A 9 -3.75 7.18 -7.87
N SER A 10 -3.14 8.11 -7.15
CA SER A 10 -2.63 9.37 -7.70
C SER A 10 -1.13 9.42 -7.49
N ILE A 11 -0.40 9.69 -8.57
CA ILE A 11 1.05 9.89 -8.55
C ILE A 11 1.34 11.21 -9.25
N ASP A 12 1.95 12.13 -8.52
CA ASP A 12 2.30 13.46 -9.03
C ASP A 12 3.78 13.74 -8.71
N CYS A 13 4.58 13.93 -9.77
CA CYS A 13 6.00 14.27 -9.67
C CYS A 13 6.26 15.78 -9.71
N THR A 14 5.22 16.59 -9.88
CA THR A 14 5.32 18.07 -9.96
C THR A 14 4.90 18.76 -8.67
N GLN A 15 4.38 18.02 -7.71
CA GLN A 15 3.92 18.54 -6.43
C GLN A 15 5.08 19.14 -5.64
N HIS A 16 4.89 20.36 -5.14
CA HIS A 16 5.82 21.00 -4.21
C HIS A 16 5.68 20.39 -2.81
N GLY A 17 6.76 19.85 -2.30
CA GLY A 17 6.79 19.11 -1.03
C GLY A 17 6.46 17.63 -1.20
N TYR A 18 7.12 16.82 -0.38
CA TYR A 18 6.89 15.37 -0.39
C TYR A 18 5.57 15.01 0.28
N ALA A 19 4.72 14.29 -0.40
CA ALA A 19 3.50 13.72 0.15
C ALA A 19 3.35 12.27 -0.30
N ARG A 20 3.10 11.38 0.64
CA ARG A 20 2.78 9.97 0.41
C ARG A 20 1.81 9.50 1.48
N GLY A 21 0.79 8.79 1.09
CA GLY A 21 -0.18 8.30 2.06
C GLY A 21 -1.27 7.47 1.41
N ALA A 22 -2.22 7.05 2.23
CA ALA A 22 -3.41 6.34 1.82
C ALA A 22 -4.60 6.77 2.67
N HIS A 23 -5.77 6.76 2.06
CA HIS A 23 -7.04 6.99 2.71
C HIS A 23 -7.98 5.83 2.39
N ILE A 24 -8.44 5.13 3.40
CA ILE A 24 -9.27 3.94 3.29
C ILE A 24 -10.60 4.24 3.95
N VAL A 25 -11.68 4.05 3.22
CA VAL A 25 -13.05 4.22 3.73
C VAL A 25 -13.74 2.88 3.70
N GLY A 26 -14.25 2.47 4.82
CA GLY A 26 -15.04 1.24 5.00
C GLY A 26 -16.38 1.53 5.69
N SER A 27 -17.22 0.52 5.77
CA SER A 27 -18.54 0.60 6.44
C SER A 27 -18.46 0.92 7.94
N GLU A 28 -17.36 0.52 8.59
CA GLU A 28 -17.17 0.67 10.03
C GLU A 28 -16.28 1.85 10.41
N GLY A 29 -15.62 2.48 9.44
CA GLY A 29 -14.75 3.61 9.74
C GLY A 29 -13.83 3.99 8.60
N THR A 30 -12.91 4.87 8.93
CA THR A 30 -11.94 5.43 8.00
C THR A 30 -10.54 5.31 8.59
N ALA A 31 -9.57 4.90 7.79
CA ALA A 31 -8.15 4.93 8.14
C ALA A 31 -7.39 5.86 7.20
N THR A 32 -6.53 6.69 7.76
CA THR A 32 -5.64 7.58 7.01
C THR A 32 -4.20 7.28 7.41
N TRP A 33 -3.37 6.98 6.44
CA TRP A 33 -1.94 6.88 6.60
C TRP A 33 -1.24 8.07 5.98
N THR A 34 -0.36 8.70 6.74
CA THR A 34 0.51 9.79 6.28
C THR A 34 1.96 9.38 6.50
N PHE A 35 2.69 9.18 5.41
CA PHE A 35 4.10 8.77 5.47
C PHE A 35 4.99 9.92 5.95
N PRO A 36 6.02 9.63 6.77
CA PRO A 36 6.33 8.35 7.41
C PRO A 36 5.63 8.16 8.76
N THR A 37 4.91 9.15 9.23
CA THR A 37 4.73 9.44 10.64
C THR A 37 3.50 8.83 11.29
N LYS A 38 2.36 8.67 10.58
CA LYS A 38 1.11 8.47 11.34
C LYS A 38 0.05 7.63 10.63
N ILE A 39 -0.57 6.71 11.36
CA ILE A 39 -1.89 6.16 11.05
C ILE A 39 -2.92 6.78 11.99
N THR A 40 -4.02 7.24 11.44
CA THR A 40 -5.19 7.70 12.21
C THR A 40 -6.40 6.90 11.77
N THR A 41 -7.14 6.35 12.72
CA THR A 41 -8.39 5.62 12.48
C THR A 41 -9.54 6.35 13.16
N VAL A 42 -10.66 6.48 12.46
CA VAL A 42 -11.90 7.03 12.99
C VAL A 42 -13.00 6.00 12.74
N MET A 43 -13.61 5.47 13.80
CA MET A 43 -14.71 4.51 13.71
C MET A 43 -16.06 5.22 13.56
N CYS A 44 -17.05 4.53 13.05
CA CYS A 44 -18.40 5.07 12.86
C CYS A 44 -19.10 5.51 14.16
N ASP A 45 -18.70 4.94 15.31
CA ASP A 45 -19.14 5.34 16.65
C ASP A 45 -18.45 6.60 17.21
N GLY A 46 -17.54 7.18 16.40
CA GLY A 46 -16.75 8.36 16.79
C GLY A 46 -15.45 8.04 17.54
N PHE A 47 -15.16 6.77 17.81
CA PHE A 47 -13.87 6.38 18.40
C PHE A 47 -12.71 6.80 17.48
N ARG A 48 -11.66 7.36 18.04
CA ARG A 48 -10.46 7.78 17.31
C ARG A 48 -9.22 7.17 17.95
N SER A 49 -8.37 6.62 17.10
CA SER A 49 -7.05 6.14 17.50
C SER A 49 -5.99 6.69 16.55
N GLY A 50 -4.76 6.76 17.04
CA GLY A 50 -3.61 7.16 16.22
C GLY A 50 -2.39 6.37 16.64
N ARG A 51 -1.56 6.01 15.67
CA ARG A 51 -0.28 5.33 15.88
C ARG A 51 0.81 6.11 15.16
N ASP A 52 1.89 6.38 15.88
CA ASP A 52 3.10 6.94 15.30
C ASP A 52 3.96 5.81 14.72
N LEU A 53 4.40 5.96 13.48
CA LEU A 53 5.15 4.96 12.74
C LEU A 53 6.61 5.38 12.47
N GLU A 54 7.01 6.59 12.87
CA GLU A 54 8.33 7.13 12.52
C GLU A 54 9.47 6.21 12.94
N ALA A 55 9.39 5.63 14.14
CA ALA A 55 10.38 4.68 14.62
C ALA A 55 10.40 3.35 13.87
N GLU A 56 9.30 2.96 13.23
CA GLU A 56 9.18 1.68 12.52
C GLU A 56 9.77 1.73 11.11
N PHE A 57 9.84 2.91 10.50
CA PHE A 57 10.37 3.07 9.14
C PHE A 57 11.89 3.25 9.06
N SER A 58 12.54 3.63 10.17
CA SER A 58 13.99 3.87 10.19
C SER A 58 14.84 2.64 9.84
N GLY A 59 14.33 1.43 10.11
CA GLY A 59 14.99 0.16 9.83
C GLY A 59 14.36 -0.67 8.68
N ALA A 60 13.51 -0.07 7.83
CA ALA A 60 12.75 -0.82 6.82
C ALA A 60 13.62 -1.66 5.88
N TYR A 61 14.72 -1.13 5.39
CA TYR A 61 15.64 -1.86 4.51
C TYR A 61 16.41 -2.96 5.23
N GLU A 62 16.73 -2.76 6.51
CA GLU A 62 17.37 -3.78 7.34
C GLU A 62 16.42 -4.96 7.58
N LEU A 63 15.16 -4.67 7.89
CA LEU A 63 14.12 -5.69 8.07
C LEU A 63 13.83 -6.46 6.78
N GLU A 64 13.81 -5.77 5.63
CA GLU A 64 13.64 -6.41 4.32
C GLU A 64 14.79 -7.38 4.02
N MET A 65 16.03 -6.95 4.26
CA MET A 65 17.21 -7.79 4.04
C MET A 65 17.26 -8.97 5.03
N GLN A 66 16.90 -8.75 6.29
CA GLN A 66 16.80 -9.79 7.28
C GLN A 66 15.77 -10.86 6.86
N GLU A 67 14.58 -10.45 6.45
CA GLU A 67 13.55 -11.36 5.96
C GLU A 67 14.06 -12.17 4.76
N PHE A 68 14.75 -11.54 3.82
CA PHE A 68 15.32 -12.22 2.66
C PHE A 68 16.31 -13.32 3.07
N ILE A 69 17.21 -13.04 4.01
CA ILE A 69 18.18 -14.02 4.53
C ILE A 69 17.47 -15.16 5.25
N GLU A 70 16.46 -14.87 6.06
CA GLU A 70 15.66 -15.86 6.76
C GLU A 70 14.92 -16.80 5.78
N CYS A 71 14.40 -16.25 4.69
CA CYS A 71 13.79 -17.04 3.62
C CYS A 71 14.81 -17.94 2.89
N LEU A 72 16.00 -17.43 2.59
CA LEU A 72 17.07 -18.21 1.96
C LEU A 72 17.53 -19.39 2.84
N SER A 73 17.56 -19.21 4.15
CA SER A 73 17.91 -20.26 5.12
C SER A 73 16.79 -21.28 5.34
N GLY A 74 15.60 -21.04 4.78
CA GLY A 74 14.42 -21.89 4.97
C GLY A 74 13.74 -21.74 6.33
N SER A 75 14.12 -20.75 7.13
CA SER A 75 13.54 -20.48 8.45
C SER A 75 12.22 -19.70 8.39
N LYS A 76 11.92 -19.06 7.25
CA LYS A 76 10.72 -18.24 7.03
C LYS A 76 10.21 -18.38 5.60
N THR A 77 8.91 -18.21 5.42
CA THR A 77 8.31 -17.97 4.11
C THR A 77 8.18 -16.47 3.87
N PRO A 78 8.36 -15.97 2.63
CA PRO A 78 8.21 -14.54 2.33
C PRO A 78 6.86 -14.00 2.78
N THR A 79 6.84 -12.82 3.39
CA THR A 79 5.60 -12.13 3.77
C THR A 79 4.77 -11.76 2.53
N VAL A 80 5.45 -11.42 1.43
CA VAL A 80 4.83 -11.24 0.11
C VAL A 80 5.37 -12.30 -0.83
N SER A 81 4.52 -13.20 -1.27
CA SER A 81 4.90 -14.26 -2.22
C SER A 81 5.10 -13.69 -3.63
N GLY A 82 5.86 -14.40 -4.48
CA GLY A 82 6.01 -14.04 -5.88
C GLY A 82 4.69 -14.03 -6.65
N ARG A 83 3.69 -14.81 -6.23
CA ARG A 83 2.34 -14.80 -6.81
C ARG A 83 1.59 -13.51 -6.48
N GLU A 84 1.65 -13.04 -5.25
CA GLU A 84 1.04 -11.76 -4.83
C GLU A 84 1.74 -10.56 -5.50
N ALA A 85 3.08 -10.61 -5.61
CA ALA A 85 3.84 -9.61 -6.35
C ALA A 85 3.46 -9.57 -7.85
N LEU A 86 3.16 -10.73 -8.45
CA LEU A 86 2.67 -10.81 -9.84
C LEU A 86 1.33 -10.10 -10.03
N GLU A 87 0.41 -10.19 -9.08
CA GLU A 87 -0.88 -9.47 -9.17
C GLU A 87 -0.67 -7.94 -9.16
N SER A 88 0.23 -7.45 -8.32
CA SER A 88 0.61 -6.02 -8.33
C SER A 88 1.24 -5.59 -9.65
N LEU A 89 2.07 -6.45 -10.26
CA LEU A 89 2.67 -6.19 -11.58
C LEU A 89 1.60 -6.15 -12.69
N LYS A 90 0.65 -7.08 -12.68
CA LYS A 90 -0.47 -7.08 -13.64
C LYS A 90 -1.24 -5.76 -13.60
N LEU A 91 -1.58 -5.28 -12.39
CA LEU A 91 -2.26 -3.99 -12.22
C LEU A 91 -1.46 -2.84 -12.85
N THR A 92 -0.14 -2.80 -12.62
CA THR A 92 0.74 -1.78 -13.17
C THR A 92 0.79 -1.83 -14.70
N LEU A 93 0.85 -3.03 -15.27
CA LEU A 93 0.87 -3.23 -16.72
C LEU A 93 -0.48 -2.84 -17.35
N ALA A 94 -1.59 -3.18 -16.71
CA ALA A 94 -2.93 -2.80 -17.14
C ALA A 94 -3.13 -1.27 -17.12
N ALA A 95 -2.67 -0.60 -16.08
CA ALA A 95 -2.70 0.86 -16.00
C ALA A 95 -1.91 1.52 -17.15
N ARG A 96 -0.73 0.97 -17.47
CA ARG A 96 0.08 1.44 -18.60
C ARG A 96 -0.63 1.21 -19.95
N GLU A 97 -1.27 0.06 -20.13
CA GLU A 97 -2.01 -0.24 -21.36
C GLU A 97 -3.25 0.66 -21.49
N SER A 98 -4.02 0.86 -20.41
CA SER A 98 -5.14 1.80 -20.34
C SER A 98 -4.72 3.21 -20.75
N SER A 99 -3.59 3.67 -20.24
CA SER A 99 -3.03 5.00 -20.57
C SER A 99 -2.66 5.13 -22.04
N LYS A 100 -2.17 4.06 -22.69
CA LYS A 100 -1.82 4.08 -24.12
C LYS A 100 -3.04 4.03 -25.03
N THR A 101 -4.03 3.24 -24.64
CA THR A 101 -5.20 2.98 -25.48
C THR A 101 -6.35 3.94 -25.23
N GLY A 102 -6.33 4.64 -24.10
CA GLY A 102 -7.45 5.46 -23.61
C GLY A 102 -8.69 4.65 -23.24
N SER A 103 -8.52 3.35 -23.00
CA SER A 103 -9.62 2.40 -22.78
C SER A 103 -9.48 1.69 -21.44
N GLU A 104 -10.61 1.22 -20.91
CA GLU A 104 -10.63 0.33 -19.75
C GLU A 104 -9.89 -0.99 -20.07
N VAL A 105 -9.08 -1.46 -19.11
CA VAL A 105 -8.43 -2.77 -19.16
C VAL A 105 -8.93 -3.60 -17.99
N ARG A 106 -9.41 -4.81 -18.28
CA ARG A 106 -9.82 -5.79 -17.26
C ARG A 106 -8.66 -6.72 -16.93
N LEU A 107 -8.50 -7.03 -15.66
CA LEU A 107 -7.50 -7.96 -15.12
C LEU A 107 -8.07 -9.37 -15.06
#